data_decce7e5db0dfd1a1ee3c90a4473dfc2
#
_entry.id   decce7e5db0dfd1a1ee3c90a4473dfc2
#
_cell.length_a   1.000
_cell.length_b   1.000
_cell.length_c   1.000
_cell.angle_alpha   90.00
_cell.angle_beta   90.00
_cell.angle_gamma   90.00
#
_symmetry.space_group_name_H-M   'P 1'
#
loop_
_entity.id
_entity.type
_entity.pdbx_description
1 polymer ?
#
loop_
_entity_poly.entity_id
_entity_poly.type
_entity_poly.pdbx_seq_one_letter_code
_entity_poly.pdbx_strand_id
1 'polypeptide(L)'
;MLELKDLLREGEVIVEYHLHNEYWSRNCITEKESTDCSGALEMTLHRILEAGGTEKDVYRIMGAKIPTDEELKDLEEFDEFVWIDLGYVLPGLIDMWEEK
;
A
#
# COMPACT_ATOMS: atom_id res chain seq x y z
N MET A 1 9.20 13.20 9.56
CA MET A 1 8.40 11.97 9.38
C MET A 1 7.83 11.93 7.96
N LEU A 2 7.94 10.81 7.31
CA LEU A 2 7.47 10.65 5.93
C LEU A 2 5.94 10.77 5.85
N GLU A 3 5.47 11.65 4.97
CA GLU A 3 4.04 11.88 4.75
C GLU A 3 3.68 11.59 3.30
N LEU A 4 2.45 11.19 3.06
CA LEU A 4 1.98 10.89 1.70
C LEU A 4 2.15 12.07 0.76
N LYS A 5 1.87 13.27 1.24
CA LYS A 5 2.02 14.50 0.45
C LYS A 5 3.46 14.74 -0.01
N ASP A 6 4.44 14.26 0.74
CA ASP A 6 5.86 14.44 0.40
C ASP A 6 6.31 13.56 -0.76
N LEU A 7 5.49 12.58 -1.11
CA LEU A 7 5.76 11.64 -2.19
C LEU A 7 5.11 12.05 -3.51
N LEU A 8 4.30 13.11 -3.50
CA LEU A 8 3.58 13.57 -4.69
C LEU A 8 4.51 14.23 -5.72
N ARG A 9 4.25 13.97 -6.97
CA ARG A 9 4.88 14.63 -8.11
C ARG A 9 3.88 15.57 -8.76
N GLU A 10 4.34 16.43 -9.64
CA GLU A 10 3.49 17.40 -10.34
C GLU A 10 2.38 16.68 -11.12
N GLY A 11 1.16 17.15 -10.95
CA GLY A 11 0.00 16.57 -11.63
C GLY A 11 -0.65 15.39 -10.92
N GLU A 12 -0.08 14.95 -9.83
CA GLU A 12 -0.62 13.84 -9.07
C GLU A 12 -1.51 14.31 -7.93
N VAL A 13 -2.42 13.45 -7.51
CA VAL A 13 -3.33 13.74 -6.40
C VAL A 13 -3.37 12.55 -5.44
N ILE A 14 -3.69 12.84 -4.18
CA ILE A 14 -3.90 11.80 -3.19
C ILE A 14 -5.35 11.36 -3.30
N VAL A 15 -5.58 10.05 -3.38
CA VAL A 15 -6.92 9.48 -3.39
C VAL A 15 -7.10 8.56 -2.20
N GLU A 16 -8.33 8.44 -1.75
CA GLU A 16 -8.70 7.56 -0.66
C GLU A 16 -9.64 6.50 -1.19
N TYR A 17 -9.31 5.23 -0.96
CA TYR A 17 -10.14 4.11 -1.33
C TYR A 17 -10.66 3.40 -0.08
N HIS A 18 -11.91 2.97 -0.15
CA HIS A 18 -12.55 2.19 0.90
C HIS A 18 -12.79 0.79 0.38
N LEU A 19 -12.38 -0.20 1.15
CA LEU A 19 -12.62 -1.59 0.79
C LEU A 19 -14.07 -1.96 1.13
N HIS A 20 -14.66 -2.81 0.30
CA HIS A 20 -16.01 -3.32 0.55
C HIS A 20 -16.08 -4.02 1.91
N ASN A 21 -17.05 -3.63 2.70
CA ASN A 21 -17.31 -4.21 4.02
C ASN A 21 -16.15 -4.12 5.01
N GLU A 22 -15.12 -3.34 4.69
CA GLU A 22 -14.05 -3.06 5.61
C GLU A 22 -14.23 -1.67 6.20
N TYR A 23 -13.76 -1.50 7.41
CA TYR A 23 -13.92 -0.25 8.15
C TYR A 23 -12.68 0.64 8.08
N TRP A 24 -11.75 0.31 7.23
CA TRP A 24 -10.53 1.06 7.07
C TRP A 24 -10.36 1.48 5.62
N SER A 25 -9.85 2.67 5.47
CA SER A 25 -9.58 3.25 4.16
C SER A 25 -8.09 3.16 3.86
N ARG A 26 -7.76 3.30 2.60
CA ARG A 26 -6.37 3.37 2.16
C ARG A 26 -6.15 4.65 1.40
N ASN A 27 -5.02 5.30 1.69
CA ASN A 27 -4.61 6.49 0.99
C ASN A 27 -3.51 6.12 0.00
N CYS A 28 -3.61 6.61 -1.22
CA CYS A 28 -2.61 6.34 -2.24
C CYS A 28 -2.47 7.50 -3.19
N ILE A 29 -1.37 7.48 -3.94
CA ILE A 29 -1.07 8.48 -4.95
C ILE A 29 -1.55 7.95 -6.29
N THR A 30 -2.16 8.79 -7.09
CA THR A 30 -2.53 8.45 -8.45
C THR A 30 -2.16 9.59 -9.39
N GLU A 31 -2.08 9.28 -10.67
CA GLU A 31 -1.98 10.33 -11.67
C GLU A 31 -3.28 11.09 -11.73
N LYS A 32 -3.20 12.36 -12.16
CA LYS A 32 -4.31 13.33 -12.17
C LYS A 32 -5.50 12.81 -12.95
N GLU A 33 -5.98 11.94 -13.22
CA GLU A 33 -7.18 11.42 -13.88
C GLU A 33 -7.27 9.90 -13.81
N SER A 34 -6.32 9.29 -13.11
CA SER A 34 -6.33 7.85 -12.94
C SER A 34 -7.29 7.44 -11.84
N THR A 35 -8.07 6.40 -12.11
CA THR A 35 -8.94 5.77 -11.12
C THR A 35 -8.54 4.32 -10.86
N ASP A 36 -7.39 3.89 -11.38
CA ASP A 36 -6.89 2.54 -11.18
C ASP A 36 -6.34 2.38 -9.76
N CYS A 37 -7.12 1.73 -8.91
CA CYS A 37 -6.78 1.52 -7.51
C CYS A 37 -5.52 0.67 -7.34
N SER A 38 -5.41 -0.43 -8.07
CA SER A 38 -4.26 -1.33 -7.95
C SER A 38 -2.96 -0.64 -8.32
N GLY A 39 -2.97 0.07 -9.44
CA GLY A 39 -1.80 0.82 -9.89
C GLY A 39 -1.41 1.92 -8.93
N ALA A 40 -2.39 2.62 -8.38
CA ALA A 40 -2.12 3.69 -7.42
C ALA A 40 -1.53 3.15 -6.12
N LEU A 41 -2.02 2.03 -5.64
CA LEU A 41 -1.50 1.40 -4.42
C LEU A 41 -0.06 0.92 -4.62
N GLU A 42 0.20 0.27 -5.74
CA GLU A 42 1.54 -0.20 -6.07
C GLU A 42 2.52 0.98 -6.19
N MET A 43 2.13 2.03 -6.90
CA MET A 43 2.95 3.21 -7.06
C MET A 43 3.27 3.86 -5.71
N THR A 44 2.27 3.96 -4.85
CA THR A 44 2.44 4.54 -3.52
C THR A 44 3.41 3.71 -2.69
N LEU A 45 3.27 2.39 -2.72
CA LEU A 45 4.19 1.49 -2.01
C LEU A 45 5.62 1.69 -2.50
N HIS A 46 5.82 1.70 -3.81
CA HIS A 46 7.15 1.94 -4.39
C HIS A 46 7.77 3.23 -3.88
N ARG A 47 7.01 4.31 -3.87
CA ARG A 47 7.53 5.61 -3.44
C ARG A 47 7.88 5.65 -1.96
N ILE A 48 7.09 4.99 -1.13
CA ILE A 48 7.39 4.87 0.29
C ILE A 48 8.73 4.17 0.47
N LEU A 49 8.93 3.05 -0.21
CA LEU A 49 10.14 2.26 -0.08
C LEU A 49 11.36 2.98 -0.68
N GLU A 50 11.21 3.64 -1.81
CA GLU A 50 12.27 4.44 -2.41
C GLU A 50 12.71 5.60 -1.52
N ALA A 51 11.78 6.15 -0.76
CA ALA A 51 12.08 7.23 0.18
C ALA A 51 12.67 6.73 1.50
N GLY A 52 12.95 5.44 1.60
CA GLY A 52 13.53 4.84 2.80
C GLY A 52 12.50 4.48 3.87
N GLY A 53 11.23 4.41 3.50
CA GLY A 53 10.16 4.04 4.42
C GLY A 53 10.21 2.56 4.81
N THR A 54 9.60 2.24 5.93
CA THR A 54 9.54 0.89 6.47
C THR A 54 8.11 0.33 6.35
N GLU A 55 7.92 -0.92 6.76
CA GLU A 55 6.58 -1.52 6.83
C GLU A 55 5.64 -0.70 7.70
N LYS A 56 6.17 -0.09 8.77
CA LYS A 56 5.38 0.78 9.64
C LYS A 56 4.88 2.01 8.91
N ASP A 57 5.71 2.57 8.03
CA ASP A 57 5.31 3.71 7.21
C ASP A 57 4.24 3.33 6.20
N VAL A 58 4.36 2.18 5.57
CA VAL A 58 3.34 1.65 4.67
C VAL A 58 2.00 1.51 5.40
N TYR A 59 2.06 0.86 6.56
CA TYR A 59 0.90 0.66 7.42
C TYR A 59 0.24 2.00 7.79
N ARG A 60 1.04 2.96 8.25
CA ARG A 60 0.56 4.26 8.70
C ARG A 60 0.00 5.11 7.54
N ILE A 61 0.75 5.19 6.45
CA ILE A 61 0.39 6.06 5.31
C ILE A 61 -0.75 5.49 4.49
N MET A 62 -0.73 4.20 4.23
CA MET A 62 -1.73 3.55 3.39
C MET A 62 -2.93 3.02 4.17
N GLY A 63 -2.88 3.07 5.50
CA GLY A 63 -3.96 2.55 6.32
C GLY A 63 -4.13 1.03 6.20
N ALA A 64 -3.07 0.34 5.86
CA ALA A 64 -3.08 -1.12 5.75
C ALA A 64 -2.96 -1.77 7.13
N LYS A 65 -3.24 -3.05 7.22
CA LYS A 65 -3.08 -3.81 8.46
C LYS A 65 -2.18 -5.01 8.25
N ILE A 66 -1.52 -5.44 9.31
CA ILE A 66 -0.69 -6.64 9.30
C ILE A 66 -1.63 -7.83 9.54
N PRO A 67 -1.60 -8.87 8.68
CA PRO A 67 -2.50 -10.00 8.84
C PRO A 67 -2.16 -10.83 10.09
N THR A 68 -3.18 -11.44 10.68
CA THR A 68 -2.99 -12.42 11.73
C THR A 68 -2.49 -13.73 11.12
N ASP A 69 -2.01 -14.66 11.94
CA ASP A 69 -1.55 -15.97 11.46
C ASP A 69 -2.64 -16.72 10.71
N GLU A 70 -3.88 -16.60 11.16
CA GLU A 70 -5.02 -17.24 10.51
C GLU A 70 -5.31 -16.61 9.15
N GLU A 71 -5.32 -15.29 9.08
CA GLU A 71 -5.49 -14.56 7.82
C GLU A 71 -4.34 -14.85 6.86
N LEU A 72 -3.13 -14.97 7.40
CA LEU A 72 -1.94 -15.27 6.63
C LEU A 72 -2.06 -16.60 5.87
N LYS A 73 -2.61 -17.60 6.53
CA LYS A 73 -2.85 -18.90 5.88
C LYS A 73 -3.81 -18.79 4.70
N ASP A 74 -4.86 -18.01 4.85
CA ASP A 74 -5.85 -17.82 3.80
C ASP A 74 -5.26 -17.04 2.62
N LEU A 75 -4.26 -16.20 2.87
CA LEU A 75 -3.66 -15.35 1.86
C LEU A 75 -2.42 -15.95 1.18
N GLU A 76 -1.96 -17.11 1.65
CA GLU A 76 -0.73 -17.75 1.15
C GLU A 76 -0.70 -17.98 -0.36
N GLU A 77 -1.86 -18.18 -0.96
CA GLU A 77 -1.97 -18.48 -2.39
C GLU A 77 -2.01 -17.24 -3.28
N PHE A 78 -2.09 -16.05 -2.68
CA PHE A 78 -2.19 -14.81 -3.45
C PHE A 78 -0.82 -14.17 -3.65
N ASP A 79 -0.69 -13.39 -4.72
CA ASP A 79 0.54 -12.63 -4.95
C ASP A 79 0.56 -11.37 -4.07
N GLU A 80 1.72 -10.71 -4.02
CA GLU A 80 1.93 -9.55 -3.15
C GLU A 80 1.03 -8.36 -3.49
N PHE A 81 0.63 -8.20 -4.74
CA PHE A 81 -0.24 -7.09 -5.13
C PHE A 81 -1.65 -7.30 -4.62
N VAL A 82 -2.13 -8.54 -4.67
CA VAL A 82 -3.44 -8.88 -4.12
C VAL A 82 -3.48 -8.59 -2.62
N TRP A 83 -2.41 -8.89 -1.92
CA TRP A 83 -2.30 -8.57 -0.50
C TRP A 83 -2.47 -7.07 -0.25
N ILE A 84 -1.82 -6.25 -1.05
CA ILE A 84 -1.94 -4.79 -0.96
C ILE A 84 -3.36 -4.35 -1.28
N ASP A 85 -3.98 -4.90 -2.30
CA ASP A 85 -5.35 -4.58 -2.68
C ASP A 85 -6.35 -4.93 -1.58
N LEU A 86 -6.11 -6.03 -0.88
CA LEU A 86 -6.92 -6.42 0.27
C LEU A 86 -6.64 -5.56 1.51
N GLY A 87 -5.57 -4.75 1.46
CA GLY A 87 -5.25 -3.83 2.53
C GLY A 87 -4.36 -4.38 3.61
N TYR A 88 -3.65 -5.45 3.33
CA TYR A 88 -2.69 -6.02 4.29
C TYR A 88 -1.28 -5.61 3.94
N VAL A 89 -0.45 -5.47 4.97
CA VAL A 89 1.00 -5.38 4.79
C VAL A 89 1.55 -6.78 5.04
N LEU A 90 2.08 -7.38 4.00
CA LEU A 90 2.67 -8.71 4.11
C LEU A 90 3.93 -8.66 4.97
N PRO A 91 4.04 -9.49 6.04
CA PRO A 91 5.25 -9.55 6.80
C PRO A 91 6.45 -9.85 5.90
N GLY A 92 7.52 -9.06 6.04
CA GLY A 92 8.70 -9.19 5.19
C GLY A 92 8.56 -8.56 3.81
N LEU A 93 7.49 -7.80 3.57
CA LEU A 93 7.23 -7.16 2.28
C LEU A 93 8.43 -6.33 1.80
N ILE A 94 9.04 -5.57 2.68
CA ILE A 94 10.18 -4.72 2.31
C ILE A 94 11.36 -5.55 1.84
N ASP A 95 11.66 -6.62 2.56
CA ASP A 95 12.76 -7.52 2.18
C ASP A 95 12.50 -8.14 0.81
N MET A 96 11.25 -8.52 0.54
CA MET A 96 10.85 -9.06 -0.76
C MET A 96 11.04 -8.05 -1.88
N TRP A 97 10.73 -6.78 -1.61
CA TRP A 97 10.87 -5.72 -2.60
C TRP A 97 12.31 -5.30 -2.83
N GLU A 98 13.12 -5.31 -1.80
CA GLU A 98 14.55 -4.98 -1.91
C GLU A 98 15.33 -6.04 -2.69
N GLU A 99 14.88 -7.28 -2.69
CA GLU A 99 15.50 -8.37 -3.44
C GLU A 99 15.24 -8.28 -4.96
N LYS A 100 14.32 -7.47 -5.36
CA LYS A 100 14.02 -7.23 -6.78
C LYS A 100 14.88 -6.11 -7.34
#